data_ca3528a06670c3f6bf224ef04cd3b1e4
#
_entry.id   ca3528a06670c3f6bf224ef04cd3b1e4
#
_cell.length_a   1.000
_cell.length_b   1.000
_cell.length_c   1.000
_cell.angle_alpha   90.00
_cell.angle_beta   90.00
_cell.angle_gamma   90.00
#
_symmetry.space_group_name_H-M   'P 1'
#
loop_
_entity.id
_entity.type
_entity.pdbx_description
1 polymer ?
#
loop_
_entity_poly.entity_id
_entity_poly.type
_entity_poly.pdbx_seq_one_letter_code
_entity_poly.pdbx_strand_id
1 'polypeptide(L)'
;MVAVKGADGVGHARYTYRLRVSSTARAGLLAEWDRCRWVWNECVARSKKAHADGEKCGPARLDRMLTQARTVVPWLAEGSSVPQQQLIRDFGTSRAKALKDTRQRLPIHRRAGMPKHKKKREALPTLNYTRRGFRLKDGRLHLAGGIVLTVVWSRELPAEPPRCVCTRTASGTGTPRSSSPSRPSRCCRPVG
;
A
#
# COMPACT_ATOMS: atom_id res chain seq x y z
N MET A 1 -4.93 -8.33 2.55
CA MET A 1 -5.63 -7.73 3.71
C MET A 1 -6.75 -6.87 3.18
N VAL A 2 -7.97 -7.11 3.59
CA VAL A 2 -9.17 -6.39 3.13
C VAL A 2 -9.77 -5.64 4.31
N ALA A 3 -10.01 -4.35 4.20
CA ALA A 3 -10.62 -3.53 5.25
C ALA A 3 -12.07 -3.19 4.88
N VAL A 4 -13.02 -3.48 5.77
CA VAL A 4 -14.44 -3.18 5.60
C VAL A 4 -14.84 -2.07 6.57
N LYS A 5 -15.60 -1.09 6.07
CA LYS A 5 -16.25 -0.06 6.88
C LYS A 5 -17.69 -0.51 7.13
N GLY A 6 -18.05 -0.74 8.38
CA GLY A 6 -19.44 -1.04 8.75
C GLY A 6 -20.36 0.17 8.55
N ALA A 7 -21.62 -0.09 8.20
CA ALA A 7 -22.57 0.95 7.82
C ALA A 7 -23.19 1.72 9.01
N ASP A 8 -23.19 1.17 10.21
CA ASP A 8 -23.83 1.81 11.36
C ASP A 8 -22.94 1.72 12.62
N GLY A 9 -22.39 2.86 13.00
CA GLY A 9 -21.58 3.01 14.22
C GLY A 9 -20.09 2.86 13.97
N VAL A 10 -19.42 3.93 14.02
CA VAL A 10 -18.02 4.29 14.33
C VAL A 10 -16.96 3.17 14.46
N GLY A 11 -17.06 2.04 13.78
CA GLY A 11 -16.07 0.95 13.85
C GLY A 11 -15.52 0.59 12.47
N HIS A 12 -14.17 0.57 12.34
CA HIS A 12 -13.52 -0.03 11.17
C HIS A 12 -13.07 -1.44 11.50
N ALA A 13 -13.65 -2.45 10.85
CA ALA A 13 -13.19 -3.83 10.96
C ALA A 13 -12.17 -4.13 9.85
N ARG A 14 -11.10 -4.83 10.21
CA ARG A 14 -10.06 -5.29 9.28
C ARG A 14 -10.08 -6.80 9.22
N TYR A 15 -10.33 -7.35 8.03
CA TYR A 15 -10.28 -8.78 7.76
C TYR A 15 -9.00 -9.11 6.99
N THR A 16 -8.31 -10.15 7.41
CA THR A 16 -7.06 -10.61 6.78
C THR A 16 -7.26 -12.02 6.27
N TYR A 17 -6.97 -12.22 4.99
CA TYR A 17 -7.06 -13.51 4.32
C TYR A 17 -5.72 -13.86 3.68
N ARG A 18 -5.42 -15.15 3.63
CA ARG A 18 -4.28 -15.66 2.87
C ARG A 18 -4.65 -15.71 1.40
N LEU A 19 -3.69 -15.39 0.54
CA LEU A 19 -3.85 -15.45 -0.91
C LEU A 19 -2.97 -16.55 -1.49
N ARG A 20 -3.54 -17.36 -2.38
CA ARG A 20 -2.76 -18.26 -3.25
C ARG A 20 -2.45 -17.49 -4.53
N VAL A 21 -1.18 -17.44 -4.89
CA VAL A 21 -0.68 -16.59 -5.97
C VAL A 21 0.02 -17.49 -6.99
N SER A 22 -0.49 -17.54 -8.22
CA SER A 22 0.18 -18.21 -9.34
C SER A 22 1.48 -17.49 -9.73
N SER A 23 2.34 -18.13 -10.50
CA SER A 23 3.58 -17.51 -11.01
C SER A 23 3.29 -16.25 -11.82
N THR A 24 2.30 -16.29 -12.71
CA THR A 24 1.86 -15.14 -13.53
C THR A 24 1.33 -14.01 -12.67
N ALA A 25 0.44 -14.31 -11.71
CA ALA A 25 -0.09 -13.31 -10.80
C ALA A 25 1.01 -12.68 -9.93
N ARG A 26 2.01 -13.48 -9.52
CA ARG A 26 3.17 -13.00 -8.77
C ARG A 26 4.00 -12.02 -9.60
N ALA A 27 4.27 -12.34 -10.85
CA ALA A 27 4.98 -11.44 -11.76
C ALA A 27 4.22 -10.11 -11.93
N GLY A 28 2.90 -10.16 -12.15
CA GLY A 28 2.04 -8.98 -12.24
C GLY A 28 2.07 -8.12 -10.98
N LEU A 29 1.95 -8.72 -9.80
CA LEU A 29 2.03 -8.00 -8.52
C LEU A 29 3.39 -7.33 -8.30
N LEU A 30 4.49 -7.98 -8.70
CA LEU A 30 5.83 -7.41 -8.60
C LEU A 30 6.00 -6.23 -9.57
N ALA A 31 5.49 -6.35 -10.80
CA ALA A 31 5.50 -5.27 -11.77
C ALA A 31 4.70 -4.05 -11.26
N GLU A 32 3.48 -4.27 -10.72
CA GLU A 32 2.70 -3.18 -10.10
C GLU A 32 3.42 -2.56 -8.91
N TRP A 33 4.10 -3.38 -8.09
CA TRP A 33 4.90 -2.86 -6.99
C TRP A 33 6.07 -2.01 -7.46
N ASP A 34 6.81 -2.44 -8.50
CA ASP A 34 7.92 -1.67 -9.05
C ASP A 34 7.46 -0.31 -9.60
N ARG A 35 6.28 -0.25 -10.26
CA ARG A 35 5.64 1.00 -10.69
C ARG A 35 5.29 1.91 -9.52
N CYS A 36 4.64 1.35 -8.51
CA CYS A 36 4.30 2.08 -7.28
C CYS A 36 5.55 2.59 -6.55
N ARG A 37 6.60 1.78 -6.47
CA ARG A 37 7.87 2.17 -5.87
C ARG A 37 8.53 3.32 -6.63
N TRP A 38 8.49 3.29 -7.95
CA TRP A 38 8.99 4.38 -8.78
C TRP A 38 8.22 5.69 -8.50
N VAL A 39 6.88 5.64 -8.49
CA VAL A 39 6.04 6.80 -8.17
C VAL A 39 6.36 7.36 -6.78
N TRP A 40 6.52 6.49 -5.78
CA TRP A 40 6.90 6.93 -4.43
C TRP A 40 8.23 7.67 -4.43
N ASN A 41 9.23 7.12 -5.10
CA ASN A 41 10.57 7.69 -5.15
C ASN A 41 10.58 9.03 -5.89
N GLU A 42 9.79 9.15 -6.95
CA GLU A 42 9.59 10.41 -7.66
C GLU A 42 8.90 11.47 -6.77
N CYS A 43 7.90 11.07 -5.98
CA CYS A 43 7.29 11.96 -4.99
C CYS A 43 8.31 12.48 -3.96
N VAL A 44 9.20 11.60 -3.47
CA VAL A 44 10.27 11.97 -2.54
C VAL A 44 11.24 12.96 -3.20
N ALA A 45 11.70 12.68 -4.43
CA ALA A 45 12.63 13.52 -5.16
C ALA A 45 12.05 14.92 -5.41
N ARG A 46 10.82 14.99 -5.92
CA ARG A 46 10.13 16.27 -6.18
C ARG A 46 9.83 17.05 -4.91
N SER A 47 9.47 16.36 -3.83
CA SER A 47 9.25 17.02 -2.54
C SER A 47 10.52 17.62 -1.96
N LYS A 48 11.67 16.95 -2.13
CA LYS A 48 12.98 17.47 -1.71
C LYS A 48 13.40 18.67 -2.56
N LYS A 49 13.27 18.56 -3.88
CA LYS A 49 13.59 19.65 -4.80
C LYS A 49 12.76 20.89 -4.50
N ALA A 50 11.43 20.75 -4.42
CA ALA A 50 10.56 21.87 -4.09
C ALA A 50 10.91 22.51 -2.73
N HIS A 51 11.34 21.73 -1.75
CA HIS A 51 11.80 22.27 -0.48
C HIS A 51 13.10 23.09 -0.63
N ALA A 52 14.05 22.61 -1.41
CA ALA A 52 15.30 23.34 -1.69
C ALA A 52 15.03 24.65 -2.45
N ASP A 53 14.06 24.62 -3.38
CA ASP A 53 13.66 25.78 -4.20
C ASP A 53 12.69 26.74 -3.43
N GLY A 54 12.36 26.48 -2.16
CA GLY A 54 11.42 27.25 -1.36
C GLY A 54 9.95 27.10 -1.82
N GLU A 55 9.65 26.13 -2.68
CA GLU A 55 8.33 25.93 -3.26
C GLU A 55 7.44 24.98 -2.45
N LYS A 56 6.12 25.14 -2.61
CA LYS A 56 5.15 24.21 -2.02
C LYS A 56 4.94 22.99 -2.92
N CYS A 57 5.12 21.78 -2.38
CA CYS A 57 4.81 20.53 -3.04
C CYS A 57 3.57 19.89 -2.39
N GLY A 58 2.39 20.21 -2.87
CA GLY A 58 1.12 19.66 -2.41
C GLY A 58 0.66 18.45 -3.22
N PRO A 59 -0.40 17.74 -2.77
CA PRO A 59 -0.95 16.56 -3.47
C PRO A 59 -1.30 16.82 -4.93
N ALA A 60 -1.93 17.95 -5.24
CA ALA A 60 -2.31 18.31 -6.61
C ALA A 60 -1.11 18.42 -7.57
N ARG A 61 0.06 18.85 -7.08
CA ARG A 61 1.28 18.91 -7.90
C ARG A 61 1.80 17.49 -8.17
N LEU A 62 1.69 16.59 -7.20
CA LEU A 62 2.09 15.20 -7.35
C LEU A 62 1.13 14.41 -8.25
N ASP A 63 -0.17 14.69 -8.18
CA ASP A 63 -1.16 14.09 -9.08
C ASP A 63 -0.92 14.51 -10.54
N ARG A 64 -0.64 15.80 -10.79
CA ARG A 64 -0.24 16.28 -12.12
C ARG A 64 1.06 15.61 -12.61
N MET A 65 2.03 15.47 -11.74
CA MET A 65 3.26 14.72 -12.03
C MET A 65 2.96 13.30 -12.48
N LEU A 66 2.10 12.59 -11.77
CA LEU A 66 1.72 11.22 -12.15
C LEU A 66 1.04 11.18 -13.52
N THR A 67 0.11 12.10 -13.78
CA THR A 67 -0.56 12.20 -15.08
C THR A 67 0.45 12.40 -16.21
N GLN A 68 1.36 13.37 -16.07
CA GLN A 68 2.42 13.62 -17.05
C GLN A 68 3.38 12.44 -17.20
N ALA A 69 3.78 11.82 -16.08
CA ALA A 69 4.67 10.66 -16.13
C ALA A 69 4.05 9.47 -16.88
N ARG A 70 2.74 9.25 -16.71
CA ARG A 70 2.03 8.18 -17.43
C ARG A 70 1.88 8.43 -18.92
N THR A 71 1.92 9.67 -19.40
CA THR A 71 1.94 9.96 -20.85
C THR A 71 3.30 9.76 -21.48
N VAL A 72 4.38 10.03 -20.73
CA VAL A 72 5.75 9.97 -21.24
C VAL A 72 6.40 8.60 -21.03
N VAL A 73 6.00 7.86 -19.99
CA VAL A 73 6.61 6.58 -19.62
C VAL A 73 5.61 5.44 -19.85
N PRO A 74 5.67 4.73 -21.00
CA PRO A 74 4.72 3.67 -21.35
C PRO A 74 4.64 2.58 -20.28
N TRP A 75 5.79 2.14 -19.77
CA TRP A 75 5.85 1.14 -18.70
C TRP A 75 5.00 1.52 -17.46
N LEU A 76 4.95 2.79 -17.11
CA LEU A 76 4.14 3.25 -15.97
C LEU A 76 2.64 3.26 -16.33
N ALA A 77 2.32 3.57 -17.58
CA ALA A 77 0.95 3.59 -18.09
C ALA A 77 0.31 2.20 -18.22
N GLU A 78 1.11 1.15 -18.49
CA GLU A 78 0.65 -0.24 -18.53
C GLU A 78 0.07 -0.71 -17.19
N GLY A 79 0.51 -0.13 -16.08
CA GLY A 79 0.02 -0.47 -14.76
C GLY A 79 -1.29 0.22 -14.39
N SER A 80 -1.92 -0.29 -13.34
CA SER A 80 -3.14 0.30 -12.78
C SER A 80 -2.87 1.68 -12.18
N SER A 81 -3.70 2.67 -12.56
CA SER A 81 -3.64 4.01 -11.97
C SER A 81 -4.08 4.05 -10.51
N VAL A 82 -4.94 3.12 -10.10
CA VAL A 82 -5.55 3.11 -8.75
C VAL A 82 -4.51 2.98 -7.63
N PRO A 83 -3.63 1.97 -7.60
CA PRO A 83 -2.62 1.88 -6.56
C PRO A 83 -1.58 3.01 -6.64
N GLN A 84 -1.29 3.53 -7.85
CA GLN A 84 -0.38 4.66 -8.04
C GLN A 84 -0.93 5.95 -7.44
N GLN A 85 -2.21 6.27 -7.67
CA GLN A 85 -2.89 7.42 -7.06
C GLN A 85 -3.03 7.27 -5.55
N GLN A 86 -3.39 6.06 -5.07
CA GLN A 86 -3.51 5.82 -3.64
C GLN A 86 -2.17 6.02 -2.94
N LEU A 87 -1.08 5.63 -3.57
CA LEU A 87 0.27 5.82 -3.04
C LEU A 87 0.66 7.30 -2.90
N ILE A 88 0.23 8.18 -3.82
CA ILE A 88 0.42 9.63 -3.70
C ILE A 88 -0.33 10.17 -2.46
N ARG A 89 -1.55 9.69 -2.21
CA ARG A 89 -2.32 10.06 -1.01
C ARG A 89 -1.62 9.60 0.27
N ASP A 90 -1.12 8.35 0.27
CA ASP A 90 -0.39 7.78 1.41
C ASP A 90 0.92 8.55 1.66
N PHE A 91 1.62 8.95 0.59
CA PHE A 91 2.79 9.84 0.67
C PHE A 91 2.44 11.20 1.26
N GLY A 92 1.37 11.83 0.76
CA GLY A 92 0.88 13.12 1.24
C GLY A 92 0.54 13.09 2.73
N THR A 93 -0.17 12.05 3.18
CA THR A 93 -0.52 11.85 4.59
C THR A 93 0.72 11.67 5.46
N SER A 94 1.67 10.83 5.02
CA SER A 94 2.91 10.58 5.76
C SER A 94 3.75 11.85 5.88
N ARG A 95 3.86 12.61 4.79
CA ARG A 95 4.58 13.90 4.77
C ARG A 95 3.91 14.95 5.65
N ALA A 96 2.58 15.08 5.57
CA ALA A 96 1.82 16.02 6.38
C ALA A 96 1.98 15.74 7.87
N LYS A 97 1.94 14.45 8.28
CA LYS A 97 2.19 14.06 9.67
C LYS A 97 3.58 14.46 10.12
N ALA A 98 4.62 14.16 9.34
CA ALA A 98 5.99 14.52 9.68
C ALA A 98 6.19 16.03 9.84
N LEU A 99 5.58 16.82 8.95
CA LEU A 99 5.62 18.28 9.04
C LEU A 99 4.85 18.82 10.25
N LYS A 100 3.69 18.23 10.56
CA LYS A 100 2.90 18.58 11.76
C LYS A 100 3.71 18.33 13.02
N ASP A 101 4.29 17.15 13.16
CA ASP A 101 5.08 16.75 14.33
C ASP A 101 6.30 17.67 14.52
N THR A 102 6.93 18.11 13.42
CA THR A 102 8.04 19.06 13.46
C THR A 102 7.59 20.45 13.89
N ARG A 103 6.45 20.94 13.39
CA ARG A 103 5.87 22.24 13.79
C ARG A 103 5.47 22.25 15.26
N GLN A 104 4.93 21.13 15.76
CA GLN A 104 4.55 20.94 17.16
C GLN A 104 5.76 20.74 18.07
N ARG A 105 6.99 20.76 17.54
CA ARG A 105 8.24 20.56 18.27
C ARG A 105 8.26 19.30 19.14
N LEU A 106 7.58 18.24 18.70
CA LEU A 106 7.60 16.97 19.41
C LEU A 106 9.04 16.45 19.59
N PRO A 107 9.35 15.72 20.66
CA PRO A 107 10.65 15.07 20.83
C PRO A 107 11.00 14.18 19.65
N ILE A 108 12.28 14.07 19.26
CA ILE A 108 12.74 13.37 18.06
C ILE A 108 12.23 11.92 18.01
N HIS A 109 12.21 11.22 19.15
CA HIS A 109 11.73 9.83 19.24
C HIS A 109 10.21 9.67 19.05
N ARG A 110 9.43 10.76 19.13
CA ARG A 110 7.98 10.78 18.88
C ARG A 110 7.59 11.36 17.53
N ARG A 111 8.54 11.93 16.78
CA ARG A 111 8.26 12.52 15.47
C ARG A 111 8.12 11.43 14.40
N ALA A 112 7.13 11.56 13.56
CA ALA A 112 7.11 10.82 12.30
C ALA A 112 8.27 11.32 11.42
N GLY A 113 9.08 10.39 10.91
CA GLY A 113 10.14 10.72 9.96
C GLY A 113 9.59 11.17 8.60
N MET A 114 10.31 12.05 7.92
CA MET A 114 9.99 12.40 6.53
C MET A 114 10.05 11.17 5.62
N PRO A 115 9.15 11.06 4.63
CA PRO A 115 9.18 9.94 3.69
C PRO A 115 10.54 9.79 3.01
N LYS A 116 11.08 8.57 3.03
CA LYS A 116 12.38 8.21 2.42
C LYS A 116 12.17 7.41 1.15
N HIS A 117 13.20 7.36 0.30
CA HIS A 117 13.22 6.49 -0.87
C HIS A 117 13.03 5.01 -0.48
N LYS A 118 12.22 4.29 -1.25
CA LYS A 118 12.00 2.85 -1.09
C LYS A 118 12.98 2.08 -1.95
N LYS A 119 13.88 1.33 -1.32
CA LYS A 119 14.79 0.44 -2.01
C LYS A 119 14.11 -0.88 -2.35
N LYS A 120 14.44 -1.48 -3.49
CA LYS A 120 13.79 -2.71 -3.98
C LYS A 120 13.94 -3.89 -3.02
N ARG A 121 15.08 -4.00 -2.36
CA ARG A 121 15.41 -5.13 -1.46
C ARG A 121 14.90 -4.96 -0.03
N GLU A 122 14.71 -3.72 0.42
CA GLU A 122 14.39 -3.41 1.82
C GLU A 122 12.89 -3.18 2.06
N ALA A 123 12.18 -2.70 1.04
CA ALA A 123 10.78 -2.37 1.20
C ALA A 123 9.87 -3.57 0.92
N LEU A 124 9.05 -3.94 1.90
CA LEU A 124 8.01 -4.95 1.70
C LEU A 124 6.96 -4.45 0.71
N PRO A 125 6.67 -5.20 -0.36
CA PRO A 125 5.66 -4.85 -1.32
C PRO A 125 4.28 -4.74 -0.66
N THR A 126 3.65 -3.58 -0.84
CA THR A 126 2.28 -3.32 -0.38
C THR A 126 1.55 -2.53 -1.46
N LEU A 127 0.45 -3.06 -1.94
CA LEU A 127 -0.39 -2.45 -2.96
C LEU A 127 -1.76 -2.14 -2.37
N ASN A 128 -2.18 -0.89 -2.44
CA ASN A 128 -3.47 -0.42 -1.95
C ASN A 128 -4.42 -0.21 -3.13
N TYR A 129 -5.53 -0.95 -3.15
CA TYR A 129 -6.60 -0.80 -4.12
C TYR A 129 -7.85 -0.25 -3.44
N THR A 130 -8.41 0.81 -3.98
CA THR A 130 -9.76 1.28 -3.64
C THR A 130 -10.81 0.50 -4.45
N ARG A 131 -12.10 0.68 -4.14
CA ARG A 131 -13.23 -0.03 -4.75
C ARG A 131 -13.20 -0.09 -6.28
N ARG A 132 -12.64 0.92 -6.95
CA ARG A 132 -12.50 0.95 -8.42
C ARG A 132 -11.39 0.04 -8.95
N GLY A 133 -10.48 -0.41 -8.10
CA GLY A 133 -9.29 -1.16 -8.51
C GLY A 133 -9.35 -2.66 -8.23
N PHE A 134 -10.43 -3.17 -7.63
CA PHE A 134 -10.58 -4.60 -7.37
C PHE A 134 -12.05 -5.02 -7.38
N ARG A 135 -12.27 -6.32 -7.60
CA ARG A 135 -13.58 -6.99 -7.49
C ARG A 135 -13.40 -8.35 -6.86
N LEU A 136 -14.35 -8.74 -6.02
CA LEU A 136 -14.50 -10.11 -5.54
C LEU A 136 -15.54 -10.80 -6.41
N LYS A 137 -15.15 -11.84 -7.13
CA LYS A 137 -16.03 -12.62 -7.99
C LYS A 137 -15.63 -14.09 -7.90
N ASP A 138 -16.61 -14.98 -7.74
CA ASP A 138 -16.42 -16.45 -7.71
C ASP A 138 -15.32 -16.88 -6.71
N GLY A 139 -15.29 -16.27 -5.52
CA GLY A 139 -14.29 -16.56 -4.48
C GLY A 139 -12.88 -16.07 -4.80
N ARG A 140 -12.69 -15.34 -5.91
CA ARG A 140 -11.40 -14.82 -6.35
C ARG A 140 -11.34 -13.30 -6.25
N LEU A 141 -10.17 -12.79 -6.00
CA LEU A 141 -9.87 -11.36 -6.01
C LEU A 141 -9.29 -10.97 -7.37
N HIS A 142 -10.04 -10.18 -8.11
CA HIS A 142 -9.63 -9.60 -9.39
C HIS A 142 -9.11 -8.18 -9.15
N LEU A 143 -7.85 -7.93 -9.47
CA LEU A 143 -7.25 -6.60 -9.38
C LEU A 143 -7.20 -5.94 -10.76
N ALA A 144 -7.29 -4.62 -10.77
CA ALA A 144 -7.06 -3.84 -11.98
C ALA A 144 -5.64 -4.11 -12.53
N GLY A 145 -5.53 -4.29 -13.83
CA GLY A 145 -4.30 -4.79 -14.47
C GLY A 145 -4.34 -6.29 -14.78
N GLY A 146 -5.53 -6.94 -14.66
CA GLY A 146 -5.71 -8.33 -15.08
C GLY A 146 -5.15 -9.38 -14.12
N ILE A 147 -4.80 -8.99 -12.90
CA ILE A 147 -4.23 -9.91 -11.90
C ILE A 147 -5.38 -10.59 -11.14
N VAL A 148 -5.39 -11.93 -11.15
CA VAL A 148 -6.39 -12.73 -10.45
C VAL A 148 -5.72 -13.53 -9.34
N LEU A 149 -6.27 -13.45 -8.13
CA LEU A 149 -5.75 -14.10 -6.93
C LEU A 149 -6.82 -15.00 -6.30
N THR A 150 -6.45 -16.20 -5.88
CA THR A 150 -7.36 -17.09 -5.15
C THR A 150 -7.30 -16.74 -3.67
N VAL A 151 -8.45 -16.41 -3.09
CA VAL A 151 -8.57 -16.11 -1.66
C VAL A 151 -8.79 -17.40 -0.88
N VAL A 152 -8.04 -17.62 0.17
CA VAL A 152 -8.29 -18.71 1.13
C VAL A 152 -9.22 -18.16 2.19
N TRP A 153 -10.50 -18.47 2.05
CA TRP A 153 -11.55 -17.99 2.94
C TRP A 153 -11.48 -18.73 4.27
N SER A 154 -11.07 -18.07 5.32
CA SER A 154 -11.07 -18.59 6.69
C SER A 154 -12.34 -18.20 7.46
N ARG A 155 -13.10 -17.26 6.93
CA ARG A 155 -14.38 -16.77 7.46
C ARG A 155 -15.13 -16.02 6.37
N GLU A 156 -16.41 -15.82 6.56
CA GLU A 156 -17.21 -15.00 5.66
C GLU A 156 -16.86 -13.52 5.76
N LEU A 157 -17.01 -12.82 4.65
CA LEU A 157 -16.86 -11.37 4.59
C LEU A 157 -18.25 -10.74 4.71
N PRO A 158 -18.56 -9.99 5.78
CA PRO A 158 -19.92 -9.52 6.06
C PRO A 158 -20.44 -8.50 5.05
N ALA A 159 -19.55 -7.80 4.35
CA ALA A 159 -19.92 -6.81 3.32
C ALA A 159 -18.75 -6.61 2.33
N GLU A 160 -19.07 -6.04 1.17
CA GLU A 160 -18.05 -5.71 0.17
C GLU A 160 -17.12 -4.63 0.70
N PRO A 161 -15.79 -4.87 0.73
CA PRO A 161 -14.85 -3.95 1.34
C PRO A 161 -14.63 -2.71 0.46
N PRO A 162 -14.50 -1.52 1.04
CA PRO A 162 -14.20 -0.30 0.29
C PRO A 162 -12.75 -0.23 -0.17
N ARG A 163 -11.88 -1.05 0.40
CA ARG A 163 -10.43 -1.08 0.13
C ARG A 163 -9.87 -2.47 0.28
N CYS A 164 -8.94 -2.81 -0.60
CA CYS A 164 -8.14 -4.03 -0.55
C CYS A 164 -6.66 -3.68 -0.45
N VAL A 165 -5.94 -4.31 0.48
CA VAL A 165 -4.49 -4.13 0.63
C VAL A 165 -3.80 -5.48 0.45
N CYS A 166 -3.02 -5.61 -0.61
CA CYS A 166 -2.19 -6.78 -0.87
C CYS A 166 -0.79 -6.53 -0.33
N THR A 167 -0.35 -7.32 0.65
CA THR A 167 0.98 -7.21 1.25
C THR A 167 1.72 -8.53 1.13
N ARG A 168 2.98 -8.48 0.72
CA ARG A 168 3.89 -9.61 0.80
C ARG A 168 4.44 -9.67 2.23
N THR A 169 4.23 -10.79 2.91
CA THR A 169 4.92 -11.09 4.17
C THR A 169 6.32 -11.62 3.86
N ALA A 170 7.31 -11.25 4.65
CA ALA A 170 8.61 -11.91 4.61
C ALA A 170 8.38 -13.38 5.00
N SER A 171 8.59 -14.30 4.05
CA SER A 171 8.73 -15.72 4.38
C SER A 171 10.04 -15.81 5.15
N GLY A 172 9.98 -16.08 6.43
CA GLY A 172 11.18 -16.41 7.19
C GLY A 172 11.84 -17.61 6.51
N THR A 173 13.03 -17.43 5.96
CA THR A 173 13.96 -18.51 5.68
C THR A 173 14.46 -19.00 7.03
N GLY A 174 13.58 -19.73 7.74
CA GLY A 174 13.95 -20.50 8.92
C GLY A 174 14.50 -21.82 8.43
N THR A 175 15.78 -22.07 8.65
CA THR A 175 16.36 -23.41 8.75
C THR A 175 15.43 -24.30 9.57
N PRO A 176 15.24 -25.58 9.20
CA PRO A 176 14.38 -26.49 9.93
C PRO A 176 15.04 -26.79 11.30
N ARG A 177 14.60 -26.11 12.32
CA ARG A 177 14.74 -26.60 13.70
C ARG A 177 13.43 -27.29 14.07
N SER A 178 13.57 -28.53 14.39
CA SER A 178 12.55 -29.44 14.95
C SER A 178 11.77 -28.81 16.11
N SER A 179 10.47 -29.17 16.13
CA SER A 179 9.55 -29.19 17.28
C SER A 179 9.22 -27.86 17.97
N SER A 180 8.05 -27.34 17.63
CA SER A 180 6.96 -26.95 18.55
C SER A 180 5.94 -26.06 17.82
N PRO A 181 4.62 -26.18 18.05
CA PRO A 181 3.61 -25.39 17.37
C PRO A 181 3.67 -23.96 17.90
N SER A 182 4.18 -23.05 17.08
CA SER A 182 4.19 -21.63 17.41
C SER A 182 2.78 -21.05 17.30
N ARG A 183 2.32 -20.52 18.42
CA ARG A 183 1.12 -19.71 18.61
C ARG A 183 0.97 -18.67 17.49
N PRO A 184 -0.25 -18.42 16.99
CA PRO A 184 -0.50 -17.30 16.12
C PRO A 184 -0.27 -15.99 16.87
N SER A 185 0.67 -15.18 16.39
CA SER A 185 0.91 -13.85 16.92
C SER A 185 -0.35 -12.98 16.75
N ARG A 186 -0.97 -12.69 17.87
CA ARG A 186 -2.02 -11.70 18.03
C ARG A 186 -1.43 -10.32 17.77
N CYS A 187 -1.87 -9.65 16.72
CA CYS A 187 -1.68 -8.23 16.56
C CYS A 187 -3.01 -7.60 16.14
N CYS A 188 -3.87 -7.39 17.11
CA CYS A 188 -5.00 -6.46 17.04
C CYS A 188 -5.15 -5.83 18.40
N ARG A 189 -4.68 -4.60 18.57
CA ARG A 189 -5.20 -3.72 19.62
C ARG A 189 -6.32 -2.89 19.01
N PRO A 190 -7.47 -2.76 19.64
CA PRO A 190 -8.46 -1.77 19.30
C PRO A 190 -7.93 -0.39 19.71
N VAL A 191 -8.08 0.58 18.83
CA VAL A 191 -7.92 1.99 19.16
C VAL A 191 -9.32 2.50 19.42
N GLY A 192 -9.57 2.88 20.68
CA GLY A 192 -10.72 3.65 21.11
C GLY A 192 -10.69 5.08 20.57
#